data_ce40d0b79941ef3d162a6998fe2b2954
#
_entry.id   ce40d0b79941ef3d162a6998fe2b2954
#
_cell.length_a   1.000
_cell.length_b   1.000
_cell.length_c   1.000
_cell.angle_alpha   90.00
_cell.angle_beta   90.00
_cell.angle_gamma   90.00
#
_symmetry.space_group_name_H-M   'P 1'
#
loop_
_entity.id
_entity.type
_entity.pdbx_description
1 polymer ?
#
loop_
_entity_poly.entity_id
_entity_poly.type
_entity_poly.pdbx_seq_one_letter_code
_entity_poly.pdbx_strand_id
1 'polypeptide(L)'
;MCHSCFLIQQGRIADGMCRPKHPKFKLLKTPFKETDKLTYNRVYINQYLVGFGIGFYPDGRLMYFYSKDGYALKESDVENKKWENARNIGYWRTEGDKIKIEYFVCSQQGTYFREQGEIKSDSIVFYQTLFSPIKGKVVRETYYVLSDMSFE
;
A
#
# COMPACT_ATOMS: atom_id res chain seq x y z
N MET A 1 16.88 -15.40 -32.88
CA MET A 1 17.32 -15.49 -31.49
C MET A 1 16.92 -14.20 -30.77
N CYS A 2 15.94 -14.27 -29.89
CA CYS A 2 15.53 -13.10 -29.12
C CYS A 2 16.56 -12.78 -28.05
N HIS A 3 17.33 -11.72 -28.24
CA HIS A 3 18.31 -11.24 -27.29
C HIS A 3 17.73 -10.31 -26.21
N SER A 4 16.45 -10.39 -25.93
CA SER A 4 15.77 -9.31 -25.23
C SER A 4 14.98 -9.70 -23.97
N CYS A 5 15.30 -10.77 -23.31
CA CYS A 5 14.54 -11.14 -22.11
C CYS A 5 15.37 -11.37 -20.84
N PHE A 6 16.46 -10.66 -20.69
CA PHE A 6 16.97 -10.37 -19.34
C PHE A 6 16.37 -9.05 -18.85
N LEU A 7 15.05 -9.01 -18.80
CA LEU A 7 14.38 -8.00 -17.99
C LEU A 7 14.83 -8.26 -16.56
N ILE A 8 15.57 -7.33 -16.04
CA ILE A 8 16.12 -7.39 -14.67
C ILE A 8 14.96 -7.45 -13.71
N GLN A 9 14.66 -8.64 -13.20
CA GLN A 9 13.61 -8.82 -12.21
C GLN A 9 13.98 -8.03 -10.96
N GLN A 10 13.29 -6.93 -10.69
CA GLN A 10 13.56 -6.05 -9.56
C GLN A 10 13.00 -6.58 -8.24
N GLY A 11 12.03 -7.50 -8.32
CA GLY A 11 11.35 -8.05 -7.17
C GLY A 11 11.71 -9.51 -6.89
N ARG A 12 11.60 -9.89 -5.63
CA ARG A 12 11.74 -11.26 -5.15
C ARG A 12 10.52 -11.64 -4.33
N ILE A 13 9.95 -12.81 -4.64
CA ILE A 13 8.91 -13.45 -3.83
C ILE A 13 9.58 -14.60 -3.07
N ALA A 14 9.48 -14.57 -1.75
CA ALA A 14 9.91 -15.65 -0.88
C ALA A 14 8.95 -15.75 0.30
N ASP A 15 8.47 -16.97 0.60
CA ASP A 15 7.53 -17.25 1.70
C ASP A 15 6.27 -16.35 1.67
N GLY A 16 5.75 -16.06 0.45
CA GLY A 16 4.59 -15.18 0.26
C GLY A 16 4.89 -13.69 0.42
N MET A 17 6.13 -13.31 0.66
CA MET A 17 6.56 -11.91 0.80
C MET A 17 7.12 -11.38 -0.50
N CYS A 18 6.64 -10.23 -0.94
CA CYS A 18 7.17 -9.49 -2.07
C CYS A 18 8.13 -8.40 -1.58
N ARG A 19 9.38 -8.44 -2.03
CA ARG A 19 10.41 -7.45 -1.65
C ARG A 19 11.21 -7.02 -2.87
N PRO A 20 11.61 -5.74 -2.96
CA PRO A 20 12.59 -5.32 -3.95
C PRO A 20 13.96 -5.94 -3.63
N LYS A 21 14.68 -6.38 -4.65
CA LYS A 21 16.06 -6.90 -4.48
C LYS A 21 17.02 -5.83 -3.98
N HIS A 22 16.86 -4.62 -4.51
CA HIS A 22 17.64 -3.44 -4.15
C HIS A 22 16.65 -2.30 -3.85
N PRO A 23 16.26 -2.09 -2.58
CA PRO A 23 15.25 -1.11 -2.22
C PRO A 23 15.62 0.31 -2.69
N LYS A 24 14.69 0.95 -3.41
CA LYS A 24 14.82 2.31 -3.95
C LYS A 24 13.56 3.13 -3.74
N PHE A 25 13.00 3.09 -2.54
CA PHE A 25 11.83 3.89 -2.21
C PHE A 25 12.18 5.38 -2.22
N LYS A 26 11.60 6.12 -3.13
CA LYS A 26 11.85 7.57 -3.27
C LYS A 26 11.26 8.37 -2.11
N LEU A 27 10.15 7.88 -1.56
CA LEU A 27 9.47 8.55 -0.45
C LEU A 27 10.33 8.64 0.82
N LEU A 28 11.28 7.72 0.99
CA LEU A 28 12.24 7.76 2.10
C LEU A 28 13.15 8.98 2.08
N LYS A 29 13.30 9.66 0.95
CA LYS A 29 14.03 10.93 0.84
C LYS A 29 13.27 12.11 1.45
N THR A 30 11.96 11.97 1.60
CA THR A 30 11.13 12.97 2.26
C THR A 30 11.23 12.79 3.78
N PRO A 31 11.56 13.83 4.56
CA PRO A 31 11.61 13.73 6.00
C PRO A 31 10.31 13.22 6.60
N PHE A 32 10.41 12.32 7.56
CA PHE A 32 9.26 11.81 8.28
C PHE A 32 8.75 12.86 9.27
N LYS A 33 7.43 13.00 9.35
CA LYS A 33 6.73 13.81 10.35
C LYS A 33 5.62 12.98 10.95
N GLU A 34 5.54 12.96 12.25
CA GLU A 34 4.39 12.38 12.96
C GLU A 34 3.10 13.12 12.63
N THR A 35 1.98 12.43 12.70
CA THR A 35 0.66 13.03 12.54
C THR A 35 -0.32 12.37 13.51
N ASP A 36 -1.24 13.14 14.03
CA ASP A 36 -2.38 12.68 14.83
C ASP A 36 -3.62 12.33 13.99
N LYS A 37 -3.51 12.51 12.68
CA LYS A 37 -4.62 12.29 11.74
C LYS A 37 -4.78 10.83 11.30
N LEU A 38 -3.77 9.99 11.51
CA LEU A 38 -3.82 8.57 11.24
C LEU A 38 -3.98 7.78 12.53
N THR A 39 -4.79 6.74 12.48
CA THR A 39 -4.86 5.74 13.55
C THR A 39 -3.87 4.64 13.24
N TYR A 40 -2.83 4.53 14.05
CA TYR A 40 -1.77 3.54 13.87
C TYR A 40 -2.16 2.17 14.37
N ASN A 41 -1.52 1.14 13.83
CA ASN A 41 -1.67 -0.26 14.21
C ASN A 41 -3.11 -0.78 14.07
N ARG A 42 -3.90 -0.14 13.23
CA ARG A 42 -5.26 -0.54 12.86
C ARG A 42 -5.43 -0.58 11.35
N VAL A 43 -6.34 -1.42 10.89
CA VAL A 43 -6.56 -1.64 9.47
C VAL A 43 -7.60 -0.69 8.92
N TYR A 44 -7.26 0.01 7.86
CA TYR A 44 -8.19 0.72 6.99
C TYR A 44 -8.60 -0.20 5.84
N ILE A 45 -9.88 -0.48 5.70
CA ILE A 45 -10.42 -1.43 4.71
C ILE A 45 -10.80 -0.69 3.44
N ASN A 46 -10.35 -1.24 2.30
CA ASN A 46 -10.74 -0.76 0.98
C ASN A 46 -12.25 -0.98 0.77
N GLN A 47 -12.96 0.08 0.38
CA GLN A 47 -14.41 0.05 0.24
C GLN A 47 -14.89 -0.60 -1.07
N TYR A 48 -14.01 -0.76 -2.05
CA TYR A 48 -14.32 -1.46 -3.30
C TYR A 48 -13.86 -2.93 -3.26
N LEU A 49 -12.75 -3.18 -2.58
CA LEU A 49 -12.17 -4.51 -2.43
C LEU A 49 -12.09 -4.84 -0.93
N VAL A 50 -13.20 -5.27 -0.36
CA VAL A 50 -13.36 -5.50 1.09
C VAL A 50 -12.45 -6.61 1.66
N GLY A 51 -11.84 -7.42 0.80
CA GLY A 51 -10.79 -8.37 1.14
C GLY A 51 -9.37 -7.77 1.18
N PHE A 52 -9.28 -6.45 1.11
CA PHE A 52 -8.03 -5.72 1.03
C PHE A 52 -7.99 -4.55 2.01
N GLY A 53 -6.87 -4.38 2.69
CA GLY A 53 -6.69 -3.30 3.65
C GLY A 53 -5.26 -2.81 3.74
N ILE A 54 -5.09 -1.68 4.40
CA ILE A 54 -3.81 -1.03 4.63
C ILE A 54 -3.66 -0.67 6.10
N GLY A 55 -2.45 -0.83 6.63
CA GLY A 55 -2.12 -0.45 7.99
C GLY A 55 -0.88 0.44 8.04
N PHE A 56 -0.92 1.42 8.94
CA PHE A 56 0.12 2.42 9.10
C PHE A 56 0.83 2.24 10.45
N TYR A 57 2.16 2.23 10.42
CA TYR A 57 2.99 2.29 11.61
C TYR A 57 3.35 3.73 11.96
N PRO A 58 3.56 4.03 13.24
CA PRO A 58 3.89 5.39 13.66
C PRO A 58 5.27 5.88 13.21
N ASP A 59 6.07 5.01 12.61
CA ASP A 59 7.43 5.33 12.12
C ASP A 59 7.51 5.58 10.60
N GLY A 60 6.36 5.64 9.91
CA GLY A 60 6.31 5.90 8.47
C GLY A 60 6.31 4.67 7.59
N ARG A 61 6.28 3.46 8.16
CA ARG A 61 6.09 2.21 7.43
C ARG A 61 4.61 1.94 7.20
N LEU A 62 4.28 1.22 6.14
CA LEU A 62 2.94 0.69 5.89
C LEU A 62 3.02 -0.75 5.40
N MET A 63 1.93 -1.49 5.59
CA MET A 63 1.76 -2.80 4.98
C MET A 63 0.33 -3.02 4.51
N TYR A 64 0.19 -3.96 3.59
CA TYR A 64 -1.10 -4.37 3.06
C TYR A 64 -1.57 -5.70 3.67
N PHE A 65 -2.88 -5.82 3.80
CA PHE A 65 -3.57 -7.02 4.27
C PHE A 65 -4.46 -7.58 3.17
N TYR A 66 -4.51 -8.89 3.08
CA TYR A 66 -5.31 -9.62 2.10
C TYR A 66 -6.12 -10.70 2.79
N SER A 67 -7.38 -10.83 2.38
CA SER A 67 -8.23 -11.92 2.82
C SER A 67 -7.71 -13.25 2.27
N LYS A 68 -7.64 -14.27 3.13
CA LYS A 68 -7.22 -15.63 2.75
C LYS A 68 -8.26 -16.36 1.91
N ASP A 69 -9.52 -16.05 2.12
CA ASP A 69 -10.64 -16.70 1.44
C ASP A 69 -11.21 -15.92 0.25
N GLY A 70 -10.66 -14.72 -0.02
CA GLY A 70 -11.11 -13.85 -1.10
C GLY A 70 -12.37 -13.03 -0.81
N TYR A 71 -12.93 -13.16 0.39
CA TYR A 71 -14.06 -12.36 0.86
C TYR A 71 -13.57 -11.16 1.71
N ALA A 72 -14.44 -10.63 2.57
CA ALA A 72 -14.06 -9.52 3.46
C ALA A 72 -12.93 -9.92 4.42
N LEU A 73 -12.07 -8.95 4.74
CA LEU A 73 -11.03 -9.12 5.76
C LEU A 73 -11.64 -9.52 7.11
N LYS A 74 -10.97 -10.43 7.79
CA LYS A 74 -11.31 -10.94 9.11
C LYS A 74 -10.14 -10.75 10.07
N GLU A 75 -10.41 -10.82 11.36
CA GLU A 75 -9.38 -10.79 12.40
C GLU A 75 -8.24 -11.79 12.12
N SER A 76 -8.58 -13.01 11.69
CA SER A 76 -7.60 -14.05 11.37
C SER A 76 -6.68 -13.73 10.18
N ASP A 77 -7.07 -12.77 9.33
CA ASP A 77 -6.23 -12.30 8.22
C ASP A 77 -5.22 -11.24 8.68
N VAL A 78 -5.46 -10.63 9.82
CA VAL A 78 -4.74 -9.48 10.35
C VAL A 78 -3.86 -9.85 11.54
N GLU A 79 -4.37 -10.69 12.43
CA GLU A 79 -3.64 -11.11 13.63
C GLU A 79 -2.29 -11.74 13.32
N ASN A 80 -1.30 -11.45 14.13
CA ASN A 80 0.09 -11.93 13.96
C ASN A 80 0.77 -11.49 12.67
N LYS A 81 0.20 -10.52 11.95
CA LYS A 81 0.86 -9.90 10.81
C LYS A 81 1.78 -8.79 11.28
N LYS A 82 3.03 -8.87 10.81
CA LYS A 82 4.07 -7.88 11.07
C LYS A 82 4.63 -7.38 9.75
N TRP A 83 5.24 -6.22 9.76
CA TRP A 83 5.82 -5.63 8.57
C TRP A 83 6.83 -6.57 7.90
N GLU A 84 7.62 -7.30 8.70
CA GLU A 84 8.63 -8.25 8.23
C GLU A 84 8.06 -9.45 7.48
N ASN A 85 6.82 -9.86 7.80
CA ASN A 85 6.16 -11.00 7.15
C ASN A 85 5.00 -10.61 6.24
N ALA A 86 4.74 -9.31 6.08
CA ALA A 86 3.68 -8.83 5.20
C ALA A 86 3.98 -9.14 3.73
N ARG A 87 2.93 -9.45 2.97
CA ARG A 87 3.07 -9.73 1.54
C ARG A 87 3.61 -8.53 0.77
N ASN A 88 3.04 -7.36 0.98
CA ASN A 88 3.47 -6.11 0.37
C ASN A 88 3.69 -5.05 1.45
N ILE A 89 4.75 -4.32 1.28
CA ILE A 89 5.18 -3.26 2.20
C ILE A 89 5.44 -1.96 1.46
N GLY A 90 5.48 -0.89 2.22
CA GLY A 90 5.80 0.43 1.72
C GLY A 90 6.02 1.43 2.84
N TYR A 91 5.91 2.68 2.46
CA TYR A 91 6.13 3.83 3.34
C TYR A 91 5.08 4.90 3.09
N TRP A 92 4.84 5.73 4.10
CA TRP A 92 3.94 6.86 4.02
C TRP A 92 4.59 8.13 4.55
N ARG A 93 4.10 9.26 4.04
CA ARG A 93 4.45 10.61 4.50
C ARG A 93 3.21 11.49 4.44
N THR A 94 3.11 12.44 5.35
CA THR A 94 1.99 13.38 5.39
C THR A 94 2.46 14.82 5.39
N GLU A 95 1.61 15.67 4.87
CA GLU A 95 1.72 17.12 4.97
C GLU A 95 0.31 17.68 5.19
N GLY A 96 0.00 18.06 6.43
CA GLY A 96 -1.37 18.41 6.82
C GLY A 96 -2.30 17.21 6.64
N ASP A 97 -3.39 17.41 5.89
CA ASP A 97 -4.37 16.36 5.56
C ASP A 97 -3.96 15.50 4.38
N LYS A 98 -2.90 15.88 3.67
CA LYS A 98 -2.44 15.16 2.49
C LYS A 98 -1.52 14.02 2.88
N ILE A 99 -1.69 12.87 2.23
CA ILE A 99 -0.88 11.68 2.43
C ILE A 99 -0.30 11.21 1.09
N LYS A 100 0.95 10.80 1.12
CA LYS A 100 1.62 10.09 0.04
C LYS A 100 2.03 8.73 0.52
N ILE A 101 1.81 7.71 -0.31
CA ILE A 101 2.29 6.37 -0.06
C ILE A 101 3.13 5.89 -1.24
N GLU A 102 4.10 5.05 -0.93
CA GLU A 102 4.88 4.32 -1.91
C GLU A 102 5.00 2.88 -1.45
N TYR A 103 4.64 1.93 -2.32
CA TYR A 103 4.70 0.52 -2.03
C TYR A 103 5.24 -0.27 -3.21
N PHE A 104 5.71 -1.48 -2.93
CA PHE A 104 6.31 -2.34 -3.92
C PHE A 104 5.45 -3.57 -4.19
N VAL A 105 5.25 -3.90 -5.46
CA VAL A 105 4.57 -5.12 -5.90
C VAL A 105 5.46 -5.92 -6.83
N CYS A 106 5.37 -7.24 -6.77
CA CYS A 106 6.19 -8.15 -7.56
C CYS A 106 5.61 -8.49 -8.93
N SER A 107 4.37 -8.07 -9.22
CA SER A 107 3.81 -8.16 -10.56
C SER A 107 4.64 -7.32 -11.54
N GLN A 108 4.63 -7.72 -12.84
CA GLN A 108 5.40 -7.04 -13.87
C GLN A 108 6.90 -6.89 -13.51
N GLN A 109 7.46 -7.94 -12.89
CA GLN A 109 8.89 -8.03 -12.53
C GLN A 109 9.34 -7.09 -11.39
N GLY A 110 8.42 -6.51 -10.70
CA GLY A 110 8.66 -5.60 -9.59
C GLY A 110 8.50 -4.14 -9.97
N THR A 111 7.56 -3.48 -9.30
CA THR A 111 7.18 -2.10 -9.58
C THR A 111 6.91 -1.36 -8.29
N TYR A 112 7.37 -0.10 -8.24
CA TYR A 112 7.01 0.85 -7.20
C TYR A 112 5.77 1.61 -7.62
N PHE A 113 4.73 1.56 -6.79
CA PHE A 113 3.54 2.37 -6.95
C PHE A 113 3.55 3.52 -5.97
N ARG A 114 3.11 4.69 -6.44
CA ARG A 114 2.97 5.90 -5.63
C ARG A 114 1.56 6.41 -5.78
N GLU A 115 0.94 6.69 -4.66
CA GLU A 115 -0.40 7.27 -4.61
C GLU A 115 -0.40 8.48 -3.70
N GLN A 116 -1.25 9.44 -4.04
CA GLN A 116 -1.51 10.61 -3.22
C GLN A 116 -2.95 10.56 -2.76
N GLY A 117 -3.20 11.06 -1.57
CA GLY A 117 -4.53 11.04 -1.00
C GLY A 117 -4.75 12.13 0.01
N GLU A 118 -5.92 12.05 0.63
CA GLU A 118 -6.37 12.95 1.67
C GLU A 118 -6.93 12.17 2.84
N ILE A 119 -6.52 12.54 4.04
CA ILE A 119 -7.01 11.93 5.29
C ILE A 119 -8.26 12.70 5.72
N LYS A 120 -9.35 11.96 5.94
CA LYS A 120 -10.64 12.50 6.40
C LYS A 120 -11.06 11.70 7.61
N SER A 121 -11.04 12.28 8.81
CA SER A 121 -11.47 11.60 10.04
C SER A 121 -11.10 10.09 10.06
N ASP A 122 -12.09 9.20 9.89
CA ASP A 122 -11.91 7.74 9.91
C ASP A 122 -11.72 7.13 8.51
N SER A 123 -11.45 7.94 7.50
CA SER A 123 -11.26 7.48 6.13
C SER A 123 -10.08 8.15 5.44
N ILE A 124 -9.59 7.49 4.41
CA ILE A 124 -8.54 8.02 3.53
C ILE A 124 -9.02 7.80 2.10
N VAL A 125 -8.93 8.84 1.28
CA VAL A 125 -9.17 8.75 -0.15
C VAL A 125 -7.85 8.88 -0.89
N PHE A 126 -7.54 7.91 -1.74
CA PHE A 126 -6.39 7.97 -2.65
C PHE A 126 -6.85 8.28 -4.06
N TYR A 127 -6.08 9.10 -4.75
CA TYR A 127 -6.34 9.52 -6.13
C TYR A 127 -5.34 8.87 -7.07
N GLN A 128 -5.84 8.13 -8.05
CA GLN A 128 -5.03 7.54 -9.11
C GLN A 128 -5.41 8.16 -10.45
N THR A 129 -4.42 8.67 -11.17
CA THR A 129 -4.61 9.16 -12.52
C THR A 129 -4.42 8.04 -13.52
N LEU A 130 -5.44 7.77 -14.31
CA LEU A 130 -5.45 6.78 -15.38
C LEU A 130 -5.58 7.49 -16.73
N PHE A 131 -4.92 6.94 -17.76
CA PHE A 131 -5.10 7.39 -19.12
C PHE A 131 -6.09 6.47 -19.85
N SER A 132 -7.17 7.05 -20.35
CA SER A 132 -8.12 6.38 -21.21
C SER A 132 -7.92 6.86 -22.66
N PRO A 133 -7.81 5.96 -23.65
CA PRO A 133 -7.72 6.36 -25.06
C PRO A 133 -8.92 7.16 -25.56
N ILE A 134 -10.09 6.97 -24.91
CA ILE A 134 -11.35 7.59 -25.32
C ILE A 134 -11.63 8.88 -24.51
N LYS A 135 -11.35 8.86 -23.20
CA LYS A 135 -11.71 9.92 -22.26
C LYS A 135 -10.54 10.82 -21.86
N GLY A 136 -9.32 10.51 -22.30
CA GLY A 136 -8.12 11.20 -21.86
C GLY A 136 -7.76 10.88 -20.40
N LYS A 137 -7.36 11.90 -19.63
CA LYS A 137 -6.99 11.76 -18.22
C LYS A 137 -8.23 11.54 -17.35
N VAL A 138 -8.26 10.41 -16.63
CA VAL A 138 -9.33 10.07 -15.67
C VAL A 138 -8.71 9.92 -14.29
N VAL A 139 -9.31 10.54 -13.29
CA VAL A 139 -8.93 10.38 -11.88
C VAL A 139 -9.84 9.35 -11.23
N ARG A 140 -9.26 8.30 -10.69
CA ARG A 140 -9.96 7.28 -9.91
C ARG A 140 -9.72 7.52 -8.43
N GLU A 141 -10.79 7.52 -7.66
CA GLU A 141 -10.75 7.61 -6.20
C GLU A 141 -10.88 6.21 -5.58
N THR A 142 -10.06 5.93 -4.58
CA THR A 142 -10.15 4.71 -3.79
C THR A 142 -10.29 5.07 -2.32
N TYR A 143 -11.36 4.60 -1.68
CA TYR A 143 -11.68 4.90 -0.29
C TYR A 143 -11.27 3.75 0.63
N TYR A 144 -10.61 4.10 1.73
CA TYR A 144 -10.28 3.20 2.83
C TYR A 144 -10.92 3.72 4.10
N VAL A 145 -11.61 2.85 4.84
CA VAL A 145 -12.28 3.22 6.09
C VAL A 145 -11.68 2.44 7.25
N LEU A 146 -11.43 3.15 8.36
CA LEU A 146 -10.89 2.60 9.58
C LEU A 146 -11.82 1.49 10.12
N SER A 147 -11.24 0.35 10.44
CA SER A 147 -11.90 -0.78 11.07
C SER A 147 -11.51 -0.92 12.54
N ASP A 148 -12.16 -1.84 13.25
CA ASP A 148 -11.79 -2.21 14.61
C ASP A 148 -10.65 -3.23 14.69
N MET A 149 -10.22 -3.78 13.56
CA MET A 149 -9.13 -4.76 13.51
C MET A 149 -7.78 -4.10 13.77
N SER A 150 -7.04 -4.65 14.71
CA SER A 150 -5.68 -4.21 15.05
C SER A 150 -4.65 -5.25 14.62
N PHE A 151 -3.46 -4.77 14.29
CA PHE A 151 -2.27 -5.57 14.09
C PHE A 151 -1.16 -5.04 15.03
N GLU A 152 -0.41 -5.95 15.68
CA GLU A 152 0.53 -5.67 16.79
C GLU A 152 -0.10 -5.16 18.06
#